data_64b0f7c599c85fce0ddfa44310d6f3fa
#
_entry.id   64b0f7c599c85fce0ddfa44310d6f3fa
#
_cell.length_a   1.000
_cell.length_b   1.000
_cell.length_c   1.000
_cell.angle_alpha   90.00
_cell.angle_beta   90.00
_cell.angle_gamma   90.00
#
_symmetry.space_group_name_H-M   'P 1'
#
loop_
_entity.id
_entity.type
_entity.pdbx_description
1 polymer ?
#
loop_
_entity_poly.entity_id
_entity_poly.type
_entity_poly.pdbx_seq_one_letter_code
_entity_poly.pdbx_strand_id
1 'polypeptide(L)'
;MKQKFARSALWGVLAAIAVSSTANAANYDLSVDYVTIDTGEMKTTGIGYNGSSPGPTLRLKEGEEAVIKVTNNLDEATSIHWHGLILPYQMDGVPEISFPGIAPGETFTYRIPVSQSGTYWFHSHSGFQEPDGAYGSIIIEPKKREPFKFDREYVVVLKDKHPHSGARILRNLKMMPDYYNRNQRTLGDFISDVSENGFGATLSERGDWGSMRMMPTDIEDVQGFVGLINGKSPEQNWTGLFKANERVRLRFINASAMTYFDVRIPGLEMTVVQADGNNVQPVKVDEFRISVAETYDVIVQPTADKPYAIMAESMGRSGYAFGSLSPQEGLKAEMPARRMDAPLLTMADMGMDHGNMPGMDHSSMSSGNENSMAGMDHSNMAGMD
;
A
#
# COMPACT_ATOMS: atom_id res chain seq x y z
N MET A 1 48.91 -17.87 79.06
CA MET A 1 47.49 -17.57 78.63
C MET A 1 47.49 -16.89 77.25
N LYS A 2 47.17 -17.62 76.24
CA LYS A 2 47.03 -17.10 74.84
C LYS A 2 45.62 -17.45 74.33
N GLN A 3 44.73 -16.47 74.27
CA GLN A 3 43.41 -16.62 73.70
C GLN A 3 43.50 -16.63 72.19
N LYS A 4 42.94 -17.67 71.59
CA LYS A 4 42.72 -17.73 70.09
C LYS A 4 41.34 -17.19 69.79
N PHE A 5 41.30 -16.15 68.99
CA PHE A 5 40.05 -15.67 68.32
C PHE A 5 39.76 -16.51 67.09
N ALA A 6 38.61 -17.16 67.09
CA ALA A 6 38.06 -17.80 65.88
C ALA A 6 37.28 -16.78 65.08
N ARG A 7 37.65 -16.60 63.82
CA ARG A 7 36.90 -15.80 62.85
C ARG A 7 35.92 -16.72 62.07
N SER A 8 34.64 -16.55 62.36
CA SER A 8 33.57 -17.18 61.55
C SER A 8 33.34 -16.37 60.26
N ALA A 9 33.59 -16.98 59.10
CA ALA A 9 33.27 -16.41 57.81
C ALA A 9 31.81 -16.74 57.46
N LEU A 10 30.96 -15.73 57.45
CA LEU A 10 29.58 -15.83 56.96
C LEU A 10 29.58 -15.72 55.44
N TRP A 11 29.28 -16.82 54.76
CA TRP A 11 29.05 -16.84 53.29
C TRP A 11 27.56 -16.46 53.03
N GLY A 12 27.31 -15.22 52.59
CA GLY A 12 26.01 -14.82 52.10
C GLY A 12 25.79 -15.33 50.69
N VAL A 13 24.87 -16.27 50.53
CA VAL A 13 24.37 -16.68 49.20
C VAL A 13 23.42 -15.61 48.70
N LEU A 14 23.86 -14.79 47.74
CA LEU A 14 22.96 -13.95 46.95
C LEU A 14 22.21 -14.84 45.95
N ALA A 15 20.96 -15.16 46.25
CA ALA A 15 20.04 -15.73 45.28
C ALA A 15 19.64 -14.63 44.29
N ALA A 16 20.17 -14.66 43.07
CA ALA A 16 19.69 -13.84 41.97
C ALA A 16 18.28 -14.32 41.56
N ILE A 17 17.26 -13.58 41.99
CA ILE A 17 15.90 -13.78 41.50
C ILE A 17 15.90 -13.28 40.04
N ALA A 18 15.97 -14.21 39.10
CA ALA A 18 15.68 -13.91 37.71
C ALA A 18 14.19 -13.55 37.59
N VAL A 19 13.89 -12.26 37.55
CA VAL A 19 12.57 -11.79 37.20
C VAL A 19 12.40 -12.08 35.69
N SER A 20 11.78 -13.23 35.38
CA SER A 20 11.30 -13.50 34.05
C SER A 20 10.22 -12.47 33.78
N SER A 21 10.54 -11.43 33.04
CA SER A 21 9.52 -10.55 32.41
C SER A 21 8.70 -11.43 31.48
N THR A 22 7.49 -11.79 31.91
CA THR A 22 6.51 -12.35 30.99
C THR A 22 6.26 -11.27 29.93
N ALA A 23 6.78 -11.49 28.71
CA ALA A 23 6.42 -10.67 27.57
C ALA A 23 4.89 -10.72 27.46
N ASN A 24 4.23 -9.59 27.59
CA ASN A 24 2.79 -9.50 27.34
C ASN A 24 2.60 -9.79 25.86
N ALA A 25 1.82 -10.82 25.54
CA ALA A 25 1.45 -11.13 24.17
C ALA A 25 0.20 -10.31 23.82
N ALA A 26 0.24 -9.59 22.69
CA ALA A 26 -0.97 -9.05 22.11
C ALA A 26 -1.75 -10.19 21.44
N ASN A 27 -2.97 -10.44 21.89
CA ASN A 27 -3.82 -11.53 21.36
C ASN A 27 -4.95 -10.95 20.53
N TYR A 28 -5.12 -11.48 19.32
CA TYR A 28 -6.19 -11.14 18.42
C TYR A 28 -6.85 -12.40 17.87
N ASP A 29 -8.17 -12.36 17.75
CA ASP A 29 -8.96 -13.35 17.01
C ASP A 29 -9.57 -12.63 15.79
N LEU A 30 -9.23 -13.09 14.59
CA LEU A 30 -9.76 -12.60 13.32
C LEU A 30 -10.58 -13.70 12.67
N SER A 31 -11.77 -13.36 12.21
CA SER A 31 -12.52 -14.17 11.25
C SER A 31 -12.36 -13.59 9.85
N VAL A 32 -12.31 -14.45 8.84
CA VAL A 32 -12.34 -14.07 7.43
C VAL A 32 -13.70 -14.44 6.90
N ASP A 33 -14.50 -13.44 6.49
CA ASP A 33 -15.90 -13.61 6.18
C ASP A 33 -16.25 -12.94 4.85
N TYR A 34 -17.30 -13.44 4.18
CA TYR A 34 -17.96 -12.66 3.15
C TYR A 34 -18.69 -11.48 3.78
N VAL A 35 -18.46 -10.29 3.24
CA VAL A 35 -19.04 -9.04 3.73
C VAL A 35 -19.72 -8.26 2.61
N THR A 36 -20.66 -7.40 2.97
CA THR A 36 -21.20 -6.41 2.03
C THR A 36 -20.36 -5.13 2.12
N ILE A 37 -19.76 -4.75 1.01
CA ILE A 37 -19.06 -3.45 0.86
C ILE A 37 -20.04 -2.48 0.22
N ASP A 38 -20.49 -1.51 1.02
CA ASP A 38 -21.44 -0.47 0.61
C ASP A 38 -20.72 0.88 0.56
N THR A 39 -20.50 1.40 -0.64
CA THR A 39 -19.86 2.69 -0.85
C THR A 39 -20.85 3.84 -1.01
N GLY A 40 -22.16 3.58 -0.86
CA GLY A 40 -23.22 4.53 -1.21
C GLY A 40 -23.52 4.54 -2.72
N GLU A 41 -22.50 4.48 -3.57
CA GLU A 41 -22.66 4.41 -5.04
C GLU A 41 -22.90 2.97 -5.52
N MET A 42 -22.31 1.98 -4.84
CA MET A 42 -22.47 0.56 -5.16
C MET A 42 -22.48 -0.31 -3.93
N LYS A 43 -23.10 -1.48 -4.04
CA LYS A 43 -23.04 -2.58 -3.07
C LYS A 43 -22.46 -3.81 -3.75
N THR A 44 -21.39 -4.34 -3.19
CA THR A 44 -20.74 -5.56 -3.68
C THR A 44 -20.56 -6.55 -2.55
N THR A 45 -20.59 -7.83 -2.86
CA THR A 45 -20.06 -8.84 -1.95
C THR A 45 -18.55 -8.80 -2.05
N GLY A 46 -17.89 -8.75 -0.92
CA GLY A 46 -16.44 -8.79 -0.80
C GLY A 46 -16.01 -9.71 0.33
N ILE A 47 -14.74 -9.66 0.69
CA ILE A 47 -14.16 -10.41 1.79
C ILE A 47 -13.62 -9.40 2.80
N GLY A 48 -13.82 -9.70 4.09
CA GLY A 48 -13.37 -8.81 5.16
C GLY A 48 -12.94 -9.58 6.40
N TYR A 49 -12.47 -8.85 7.38
CA TYR A 49 -12.05 -9.39 8.67
C TYR A 49 -12.99 -8.91 9.76
N ASN A 50 -13.45 -9.84 10.61
CA ASN A 50 -14.41 -9.57 11.68
C ASN A 50 -15.66 -8.83 11.17
N GLY A 51 -16.18 -9.27 10.02
CA GLY A 51 -17.40 -8.74 9.42
C GLY A 51 -17.28 -7.36 8.76
N SER A 52 -16.07 -6.83 8.56
CA SER A 52 -15.87 -5.51 7.95
C SER A 52 -14.72 -5.47 6.92
N SER A 53 -14.81 -4.54 5.97
CA SER A 53 -13.74 -4.14 5.06
C SER A 53 -13.66 -2.60 5.02
N PRO A 54 -12.51 -1.99 5.41
CA PRO A 54 -11.33 -2.64 5.98
C PRO A 54 -11.61 -3.40 7.27
N GLY A 55 -10.77 -4.39 7.56
CA GLY A 55 -10.72 -5.07 8.85
C GLY A 55 -10.27 -4.15 9.99
N PRO A 56 -10.19 -4.65 11.22
CA PRO A 56 -9.79 -3.86 12.37
C PRO A 56 -8.34 -3.38 12.26
N THR A 57 -8.04 -2.26 12.92
CA THR A 57 -6.64 -1.83 13.16
C THR A 57 -6.03 -2.68 14.28
N LEU A 58 -5.01 -3.46 13.97
CA LEU A 58 -4.25 -4.19 14.97
C LEU A 58 -3.22 -3.26 15.63
N ARG A 59 -3.25 -3.13 16.96
CA ARG A 59 -2.28 -2.33 17.70
C ARG A 59 -1.32 -3.25 18.44
N LEU A 60 -0.07 -3.26 18.01
CA LEU A 60 1.00 -4.08 18.56
C LEU A 60 2.02 -3.20 19.28
N LYS A 61 2.95 -3.81 20.00
CA LYS A 61 4.05 -3.09 20.66
C LYS A 61 5.39 -3.73 20.32
N GLU A 62 6.34 -2.90 19.99
CA GLU A 62 7.72 -3.33 19.74
C GLU A 62 8.30 -4.05 20.96
N GLY A 63 8.84 -5.24 20.75
CA GLY A 63 9.44 -6.09 21.78
C GLY A 63 8.48 -7.06 22.47
N GLU A 64 7.19 -7.08 22.07
CA GLU A 64 6.21 -8.08 22.51
C GLU A 64 6.02 -9.17 21.43
N GLU A 65 5.32 -10.25 21.78
CA GLU A 65 4.85 -11.24 20.80
C GLU A 65 3.40 -10.91 20.42
N ALA A 66 3.08 -10.94 19.13
CA ALA A 66 1.69 -10.94 18.67
C ALA A 66 1.24 -12.37 18.38
N VAL A 67 0.12 -12.78 18.98
CA VAL A 67 -0.53 -14.07 18.74
C VAL A 67 -1.87 -13.78 18.08
N ILE A 68 -1.98 -14.10 16.79
CA ILE A 68 -3.15 -13.78 15.99
C ILE A 68 -3.74 -15.08 15.47
N LYS A 69 -4.94 -15.41 15.93
CA LYS A 69 -5.71 -16.55 15.43
C LYS A 69 -6.60 -16.08 14.30
N VAL A 70 -6.53 -16.78 13.18
CA VAL A 70 -7.31 -16.47 11.97
C VAL A 70 -8.18 -17.66 11.64
N THR A 71 -9.49 -17.48 11.72
CA THR A 71 -10.49 -18.49 11.36
C THR A 71 -11.06 -18.17 9.98
N ASN A 72 -10.98 -19.14 9.07
CA ASN A 72 -11.51 -19.02 7.71
C ASN A 72 -12.96 -19.47 7.65
N ASN A 73 -13.90 -18.54 7.50
CA ASN A 73 -15.33 -18.82 7.31
C ASN A 73 -15.75 -18.79 5.84
N LEU A 74 -14.79 -18.68 4.91
CA LEU A 74 -15.07 -18.75 3.47
C LEU A 74 -15.23 -20.22 3.04
N ASP A 75 -15.75 -20.44 1.84
CA ASP A 75 -15.79 -21.74 1.16
C ASP A 75 -14.55 -21.99 0.27
N GLU A 76 -13.58 -21.08 0.30
CA GLU A 76 -12.27 -21.16 -0.36
C GLU A 76 -11.13 -20.97 0.62
N ALA A 77 -9.91 -21.37 0.24
CA ALA A 77 -8.73 -21.15 1.06
C ALA A 77 -8.40 -19.65 1.16
N THR A 78 -7.83 -19.26 2.30
CA THR A 78 -7.40 -17.88 2.57
C THR A 78 -6.01 -17.84 3.20
N SER A 79 -5.47 -16.63 3.35
CA SER A 79 -4.20 -16.35 4.02
C SER A 79 -4.18 -14.91 4.53
N ILE A 80 -3.24 -14.58 5.42
CA ILE A 80 -2.92 -13.19 5.74
C ILE A 80 -1.42 -12.99 5.60
N HIS A 81 -1.04 -12.08 4.72
CA HIS A 81 0.29 -11.52 4.65
C HIS A 81 0.38 -10.25 5.50
N TRP A 82 1.45 -10.16 6.29
CA TRP A 82 1.73 -9.05 7.21
C TRP A 82 2.70 -8.09 6.54
N HIS A 83 2.17 -7.20 5.73
CA HIS A 83 2.97 -6.38 4.82
C HIS A 83 3.96 -5.47 5.53
N GLY A 84 5.24 -5.60 5.18
CA GLY A 84 6.34 -4.81 5.72
C GLY A 84 6.87 -5.28 7.07
N LEU A 85 6.35 -6.37 7.66
CA LEU A 85 6.81 -6.89 8.94
C LEU A 85 8.01 -7.83 8.76
N ILE A 86 9.00 -7.68 9.65
CA ILE A 86 10.10 -8.64 9.81
C ILE A 86 9.62 -9.75 10.74
N LEU A 87 9.47 -10.96 10.20
CA LEU A 87 8.85 -12.07 10.89
C LEU A 87 9.46 -13.42 10.47
N PRO A 88 9.21 -14.51 11.22
CA PRO A 88 9.62 -15.84 10.80
C PRO A 88 8.96 -16.23 9.47
N TYR A 89 9.73 -16.83 8.57
CA TYR A 89 9.29 -17.22 7.22
C TYR A 89 7.92 -17.94 7.20
N GLN A 90 7.69 -18.87 8.14
CA GLN A 90 6.45 -19.63 8.21
C GLN A 90 5.22 -18.78 8.58
N MET A 91 5.44 -17.54 9.05
CA MET A 91 4.40 -16.60 9.45
C MET A 91 4.15 -15.51 8.40
N ASP A 92 4.85 -15.57 7.26
CA ASP A 92 4.73 -14.57 6.19
C ASP A 92 3.38 -14.58 5.46
N GLY A 93 2.68 -15.70 5.51
CA GLY A 93 1.31 -15.80 5.04
C GLY A 93 1.15 -15.93 3.53
N VAL A 94 2.20 -16.34 2.80
CA VAL A 94 2.13 -16.57 1.36
C VAL A 94 1.87 -18.06 1.10
N PRO A 95 0.66 -18.42 0.59
CA PRO A 95 0.29 -19.81 0.36
C PRO A 95 1.24 -20.53 -0.60
N GLU A 96 1.48 -21.83 -0.35
CA GLU A 96 2.34 -22.72 -1.14
C GLU A 96 3.82 -22.35 -1.13
N ILE A 97 4.19 -21.20 -0.51
CA ILE A 97 5.57 -20.75 -0.34
C ILE A 97 5.97 -20.82 1.12
N SER A 98 5.34 -20.01 1.98
CA SER A 98 5.69 -19.95 3.41
C SER A 98 4.84 -20.86 4.30
N PHE A 99 3.63 -21.20 3.87
CA PHE A 99 2.73 -22.12 4.57
C PHE A 99 1.62 -22.64 3.62
N PRO A 100 0.83 -23.66 4.01
CA PRO A 100 -0.15 -24.28 3.10
C PRO A 100 -1.43 -23.45 2.83
N GLY A 101 -1.59 -22.28 3.48
CA GLY A 101 -2.86 -21.54 3.49
C GLY A 101 -3.77 -22.01 4.64
N ILE A 102 -4.94 -21.37 4.76
CA ILE A 102 -5.97 -21.68 5.76
C ILE A 102 -7.18 -22.24 5.00
N ALA A 103 -7.45 -23.54 5.11
CA ALA A 103 -8.57 -24.16 4.44
C ALA A 103 -9.94 -23.70 5.00
N PRO A 104 -11.05 -23.90 4.26
CA PRO A 104 -12.38 -23.59 4.76
C PRO A 104 -12.67 -24.23 6.12
N GLY A 105 -13.14 -23.42 7.07
CA GLY A 105 -13.45 -23.85 8.44
C GLY A 105 -12.25 -24.06 9.36
N GLU A 106 -11.02 -23.90 8.87
CA GLU A 106 -9.81 -24.04 9.68
C GLU A 106 -9.43 -22.74 10.38
N THR A 107 -8.62 -22.89 11.45
CA THR A 107 -7.99 -21.78 12.19
C THR A 107 -6.48 -21.94 12.17
N PHE A 108 -5.78 -20.92 11.74
CA PHE A 108 -4.32 -20.82 11.81
C PHE A 108 -3.89 -19.80 12.87
N THR A 109 -2.81 -20.08 13.60
CA THR A 109 -2.29 -19.17 14.63
C THR A 109 -0.93 -18.62 14.17
N TYR A 110 -0.93 -17.32 13.86
CA TYR A 110 0.30 -16.58 13.62
C TYR A 110 0.94 -16.17 14.95
N ARG A 111 2.26 -16.39 15.07
CA ARG A 111 3.07 -15.95 16.20
C ARG A 111 4.20 -15.08 15.68
N ILE A 112 4.11 -13.80 15.96
CA ILE A 112 4.99 -12.79 15.37
C ILE A 112 5.76 -12.11 16.49
N PRO A 113 7.09 -12.33 16.61
CA PRO A 113 7.93 -11.52 17.46
C PRO A 113 8.04 -10.11 16.87
N VAL A 114 7.46 -9.12 17.53
CA VAL A 114 7.37 -7.75 17.03
C VAL A 114 8.70 -7.04 17.30
N SER A 115 9.55 -6.93 16.26
CA SER A 115 10.92 -6.37 16.39
C SER A 115 11.08 -4.95 15.84
N GLN A 116 10.00 -4.35 15.37
CA GLN A 116 9.97 -3.04 14.70
C GLN A 116 8.78 -2.22 15.18
N SER A 117 8.74 -0.93 14.83
CA SER A 117 7.63 -0.04 15.11
C SER A 117 7.24 0.74 13.87
N GLY A 118 6.04 1.35 13.86
CA GLY A 118 5.57 2.18 12.76
C GLY A 118 4.18 1.80 12.26
N THR A 119 3.89 2.23 11.05
CA THR A 119 2.61 2.03 10.35
C THR A 119 2.79 0.97 9.29
N TYR A 120 1.94 -0.05 9.33
CA TYR A 120 1.94 -1.21 8.43
C TYR A 120 0.50 -1.61 8.12
N TRP A 121 0.33 -2.67 7.33
CA TRP A 121 -0.98 -3.19 7.00
C TRP A 121 -0.93 -4.70 6.78
N PHE A 122 -2.08 -5.34 6.65
CA PHE A 122 -2.19 -6.74 6.34
C PHE A 122 -3.28 -6.97 5.30
N HIS A 123 -3.12 -8.01 4.51
CA HIS A 123 -4.06 -8.36 3.45
C HIS A 123 -4.00 -9.85 3.11
N SER A 124 -5.01 -10.34 2.41
CA SER A 124 -4.95 -11.69 1.89
C SER A 124 -3.93 -11.79 0.75
N HIS A 125 -3.19 -12.89 0.72
CA HIS A 125 -2.32 -13.26 -0.39
C HIS A 125 -2.86 -14.47 -1.16
N SER A 126 -4.19 -14.72 -1.06
CA SER A 126 -4.91 -15.81 -1.72
C SER A 126 -5.80 -15.27 -2.82
N GLY A 127 -5.58 -15.75 -4.06
CA GLY A 127 -6.41 -15.39 -5.20
C GLY A 127 -6.54 -13.88 -5.42
N PHE A 128 -7.79 -13.39 -5.43
CA PHE A 128 -8.12 -11.97 -5.60
C PHE A 128 -8.81 -11.38 -4.37
N GLN A 129 -8.60 -11.98 -3.20
CA GLN A 129 -9.29 -11.58 -1.97
C GLN A 129 -8.89 -10.17 -1.51
N GLU A 130 -7.64 -9.72 -1.77
CA GLU A 130 -7.18 -8.37 -1.46
C GLU A 130 -7.96 -7.29 -2.25
N PRO A 131 -8.04 -7.29 -3.58
CA PRO A 131 -8.84 -6.31 -4.33
C PRO A 131 -10.34 -6.45 -4.01
N ASP A 132 -10.79 -7.61 -3.59
CA ASP A 132 -12.18 -7.86 -3.19
C ASP A 132 -12.48 -7.45 -1.74
N GLY A 133 -11.49 -6.96 -0.97
CA GLY A 133 -11.72 -6.28 0.29
C GLY A 133 -11.01 -6.85 1.53
N ALA A 134 -10.21 -7.91 1.38
CA ALA A 134 -9.50 -8.54 2.50
C ALA A 134 -8.22 -7.79 2.86
N TYR A 135 -8.34 -6.67 3.58
CA TYR A 135 -7.21 -5.86 4.07
C TYR A 135 -7.55 -5.19 5.41
N GLY A 136 -6.52 -4.81 6.15
CA GLY A 136 -6.62 -4.06 7.40
C GLY A 136 -5.30 -3.40 7.77
N SER A 137 -5.26 -2.60 8.82
CA SER A 137 -4.09 -1.82 9.23
C SER A 137 -3.41 -2.39 10.47
N ILE A 138 -2.10 -2.12 10.59
CA ILE A 138 -1.28 -2.48 11.75
C ILE A 138 -0.55 -1.23 12.22
N ILE A 139 -0.66 -0.94 13.51
CA ILE A 139 0.13 0.09 14.17
C ILE A 139 0.99 -0.59 15.22
N ILE A 140 2.30 -0.42 15.11
CA ILE A 140 3.24 -0.94 16.09
C ILE A 140 3.79 0.22 16.90
N GLU A 141 3.42 0.27 18.18
CA GLU A 141 3.88 1.29 19.11
C GLU A 141 5.37 1.08 19.41
N PRO A 142 6.21 2.11 19.30
CA PRO A 142 7.64 1.98 19.53
C PRO A 142 7.96 1.78 21.03
N LYS A 143 8.98 0.96 21.31
CA LYS A 143 9.53 0.80 22.65
C LYS A 143 10.22 2.07 23.18
N LYS A 144 10.79 2.86 22.26
CA LYS A 144 11.42 4.15 22.55
C LYS A 144 10.53 5.28 22.10
N ARG A 145 10.58 6.42 22.79
CA ARG A 145 9.83 7.60 22.39
C ARG A 145 10.23 8.04 20.97
N GLU A 146 9.25 8.33 20.15
CA GLU A 146 9.44 8.87 18.80
C GLU A 146 10.12 10.26 18.81
N PRO A 147 10.91 10.60 17.79
CA PRO A 147 11.63 11.87 17.71
C PRO A 147 10.71 13.09 17.46
N PHE A 148 9.48 12.88 17.10
CA PHE A 148 8.46 13.89 16.86
C PHE A 148 7.32 13.80 17.90
N LYS A 149 6.48 14.84 17.93
CA LYS A 149 5.35 14.92 18.88
C LYS A 149 4.06 15.13 18.12
N PHE A 150 3.02 14.48 18.61
CA PHE A 150 1.64 14.69 18.17
C PHE A 150 0.70 14.62 19.37
N ASP A 151 -0.49 15.19 19.23
CA ASP A 151 -1.49 15.27 20.29
C ASP A 151 -2.64 14.28 20.01
N ARG A 152 -2.80 13.90 18.73
CA ARG A 152 -3.84 12.99 18.22
C ARG A 152 -3.32 12.24 16.99
N GLU A 153 -3.85 11.05 16.74
CA GLU A 153 -3.52 10.29 15.53
C GLU A 153 -4.73 9.63 14.89
N TYR A 154 -4.65 9.44 13.58
CA TYR A 154 -5.60 8.68 12.79
C TYR A 154 -4.88 7.79 11.77
N VAL A 155 -5.42 6.60 11.57
CA VAL A 155 -5.06 5.75 10.44
C VAL A 155 -5.96 6.15 9.27
N VAL A 156 -5.37 6.36 8.10
CA VAL A 156 -6.03 6.79 6.87
C VAL A 156 -5.70 5.76 5.78
N VAL A 157 -6.54 4.75 5.64
CA VAL A 157 -6.35 3.70 4.65
C VAL A 157 -7.03 4.11 3.35
N LEU A 158 -6.25 4.24 2.29
CA LEU A 158 -6.71 4.50 0.93
C LEU A 158 -6.98 3.18 0.21
N LYS A 159 -8.06 3.11 -0.57
CA LYS A 159 -8.43 1.92 -1.35
C LYS A 159 -9.15 2.31 -2.64
N ASP A 160 -8.87 1.56 -3.69
CA ASP A 160 -9.54 1.61 -4.99
C ASP A 160 -10.58 0.47 -5.08
N LYS A 161 -11.85 0.74 -4.80
CA LYS A 161 -12.89 -0.30 -4.90
C LYS A 161 -13.58 -0.25 -6.25
N HIS A 162 -13.34 -1.29 -7.07
CA HIS A 162 -13.99 -1.43 -8.37
C HIS A 162 -15.28 -2.26 -8.26
N PRO A 163 -16.32 -2.00 -9.10
CA PRO A 163 -17.55 -2.80 -9.13
C PRO A 163 -17.34 -4.23 -9.64
N HIS A 164 -16.30 -4.46 -10.46
CA HIS A 164 -15.91 -5.81 -10.86
C HIS A 164 -15.04 -6.47 -9.81
N SER A 165 -15.18 -7.79 -9.61
CA SER A 165 -14.27 -8.57 -8.78
C SER A 165 -12.86 -8.61 -9.36
N GLY A 166 -11.86 -8.85 -8.53
CA GLY A 166 -10.46 -8.97 -8.95
C GLY A 166 -10.25 -10.02 -10.03
N ALA A 167 -10.92 -11.17 -9.93
CA ALA A 167 -10.89 -12.22 -10.94
C ALA A 167 -11.42 -11.75 -12.31
N ARG A 168 -12.50 -10.94 -12.31
CA ARG A 168 -13.05 -10.36 -13.54
C ARG A 168 -12.11 -9.30 -14.12
N ILE A 169 -11.51 -8.47 -13.28
CA ILE A 169 -10.54 -7.46 -13.71
C ILE A 169 -9.38 -8.14 -14.43
N LEU A 170 -8.72 -9.11 -13.81
CA LEU A 170 -7.59 -9.81 -14.43
C LEU A 170 -7.97 -10.50 -15.74
N ARG A 171 -9.14 -11.15 -15.79
CA ARG A 171 -9.61 -11.77 -17.04
C ARG A 171 -9.76 -10.75 -18.17
N ASN A 172 -10.31 -9.56 -17.89
CA ASN A 172 -10.50 -8.51 -18.87
C ASN A 172 -9.16 -7.92 -19.35
N LEU A 173 -8.23 -7.66 -18.42
CA LEU A 173 -6.87 -7.18 -18.74
C LEU A 173 -6.08 -8.20 -19.57
N LYS A 174 -6.23 -9.51 -19.30
CA LYS A 174 -5.63 -10.57 -20.14
C LYS A 174 -6.19 -10.63 -21.56
N MET A 175 -7.47 -10.27 -21.74
CA MET A 175 -8.08 -10.20 -23.09
C MET A 175 -7.65 -8.94 -23.85
N MET A 176 -7.65 -7.80 -23.16
CA MET A 176 -7.35 -6.48 -23.70
C MET A 176 -6.67 -5.65 -22.61
N PRO A 177 -5.36 -5.39 -22.72
CA PRO A 177 -4.63 -4.65 -21.67
C PRO A 177 -5.24 -3.32 -21.29
N ASP A 178 -5.75 -2.57 -22.26
CA ASP A 178 -6.39 -1.26 -22.09
C ASP A 178 -7.92 -1.33 -21.91
N TYR A 179 -8.48 -2.49 -21.49
CA TYR A 179 -9.93 -2.68 -21.29
C TYR A 179 -10.57 -1.64 -20.37
N TYR A 180 -9.86 -1.22 -19.34
CA TYR A 180 -10.33 -0.25 -18.36
C TYR A 180 -9.84 1.18 -18.62
N ASN A 181 -9.03 1.40 -19.66
CA ASN A 181 -8.62 2.74 -20.08
C ASN A 181 -9.80 3.46 -20.76
N ARG A 182 -10.39 4.42 -20.06
CA ARG A 182 -11.52 5.23 -20.55
C ARG A 182 -11.08 6.42 -21.41
N ASN A 183 -9.78 6.69 -21.45
CA ASN A 183 -9.16 7.79 -22.19
C ASN A 183 -8.46 7.29 -23.45
N GLN A 184 -9.05 6.31 -24.15
CA GLN A 184 -8.47 5.76 -25.37
C GLN A 184 -8.40 6.83 -26.47
N ARG A 185 -7.28 6.85 -27.19
CA ARG A 185 -7.09 7.73 -28.34
C ARG A 185 -8.11 7.46 -29.45
N THR A 186 -8.73 8.51 -29.94
CA THR A 186 -9.75 8.47 -31.00
C THR A 186 -9.15 8.78 -32.37
N LEU A 187 -9.98 8.64 -33.43
CA LEU A 187 -9.62 9.10 -34.75
C LEU A 187 -9.46 10.64 -34.79
N GLY A 188 -10.23 11.38 -33.97
CA GLY A 188 -10.08 12.82 -33.83
C GLY A 188 -8.69 13.20 -33.31
N ASP A 189 -8.20 12.50 -32.31
CA ASP A 189 -6.85 12.71 -31.74
C ASP A 189 -5.77 12.41 -32.80
N PHE A 190 -5.97 11.36 -33.62
CA PHE A 190 -5.08 11.07 -34.77
C PHE A 190 -4.97 12.23 -35.74
N ILE A 191 -6.12 12.81 -36.12
CA ILE A 191 -6.16 13.94 -37.08
C ILE A 191 -5.47 15.17 -36.46
N SER A 192 -5.68 15.44 -35.14
CA SER A 192 -4.99 16.52 -34.43
C SER A 192 -3.49 16.30 -34.42
N ASP A 193 -3.05 15.10 -34.03
CA ASP A 193 -1.62 14.73 -33.98
C ASP A 193 -0.95 14.88 -35.36
N VAL A 194 -1.62 14.46 -36.41
CA VAL A 194 -1.11 14.64 -37.80
C VAL A 194 -0.99 16.12 -38.16
N SER A 195 -1.96 16.94 -37.77
CA SER A 195 -1.92 18.38 -37.98
C SER A 195 -0.76 19.08 -37.26
N GLU A 196 -0.43 18.60 -36.09
CA GLU A 196 0.62 19.19 -35.22
C GLU A 196 2.01 18.66 -35.57
N ASN A 197 2.15 17.35 -35.72
CA ASN A 197 3.43 16.66 -35.83
C ASN A 197 3.78 16.12 -37.20
N GLY A 198 2.79 16.12 -38.11
CA GLY A 198 2.90 15.52 -39.45
C GLY A 198 2.60 14.02 -39.47
N PHE A 199 2.15 13.53 -40.62
CA PHE A 199 1.65 12.15 -40.79
C PHE A 199 2.69 11.08 -40.45
N GLY A 200 3.93 11.24 -40.93
CA GLY A 200 4.98 10.24 -40.72
C GLY A 200 5.37 10.08 -39.25
N ALA A 201 5.56 11.19 -38.52
CA ALA A 201 5.91 11.18 -37.08
C ALA A 201 4.77 10.60 -36.25
N THR A 202 3.52 10.99 -36.52
CA THR A 202 2.34 10.47 -35.83
C THR A 202 2.19 8.95 -36.04
N LEU A 203 2.39 8.47 -37.28
CA LEU A 203 2.26 7.05 -37.60
C LEU A 203 3.36 6.22 -36.88
N SER A 204 4.61 6.73 -36.85
CA SER A 204 5.70 6.10 -36.16
C SER A 204 5.43 6.00 -34.63
N GLU A 205 5.09 7.12 -34.00
CA GLU A 205 4.79 7.20 -32.58
C GLU A 205 3.65 6.24 -32.17
N ARG A 206 2.58 6.22 -32.97
CA ARG A 206 1.46 5.29 -32.72
C ARG A 206 1.84 3.84 -32.98
N GLY A 207 2.75 3.56 -33.90
CA GLY A 207 3.32 2.24 -34.13
C GLY A 207 4.15 1.74 -32.96
N ASP A 208 4.95 2.62 -32.38
CA ASP A 208 5.79 2.31 -31.19
C ASP A 208 4.91 1.96 -29.98
N TRP A 209 3.90 2.79 -29.67
CA TRP A 209 2.92 2.49 -28.62
C TRP A 209 2.14 1.20 -28.90
N GLY A 210 1.72 0.99 -30.15
CA GLY A 210 0.99 -0.22 -30.55
C GLY A 210 1.80 -1.50 -30.41
N SER A 211 3.12 -1.45 -30.68
CA SER A 211 4.02 -2.59 -30.50
C SER A 211 4.18 -2.98 -29.02
N MET A 212 4.06 -2.03 -28.12
CA MET A 212 4.06 -2.25 -26.67
C MET A 212 2.67 -2.68 -26.13
N ARG A 213 1.62 -2.64 -26.96
CA ARG A 213 0.23 -2.85 -26.55
C ARG A 213 -0.24 -1.87 -25.45
N MET A 214 0.22 -0.65 -25.52
CA MET A 214 -0.08 0.43 -24.57
C MET A 214 -0.51 1.69 -25.31
N MET A 215 -1.05 2.63 -24.56
CA MET A 215 -1.34 4.00 -25.01
C MET A 215 -0.69 5.00 -24.06
N PRO A 216 -0.30 6.20 -24.51
CA PRO A 216 0.19 7.25 -23.61
C PRO A 216 -0.79 7.65 -22.51
N THR A 217 -2.07 7.38 -22.71
CA THR A 217 -3.16 7.63 -21.76
C THR A 217 -3.34 6.52 -20.73
N ASP A 218 -2.60 5.42 -20.84
CA ASP A 218 -2.71 4.24 -19.98
C ASP A 218 -1.81 4.38 -18.73
N ILE A 219 -2.14 5.39 -17.92
CA ILE A 219 -1.42 5.72 -16.70
C ILE A 219 -1.91 4.88 -15.52
N GLU A 220 -3.14 4.38 -15.60
CA GLU A 220 -3.81 3.52 -14.63
C GLU A 220 -4.43 2.35 -15.37
N ASP A 221 -4.00 1.14 -15.06
CA ASP A 221 -4.50 -0.07 -15.71
C ASP A 221 -6.00 -0.30 -15.47
N VAL A 222 -6.53 0.17 -14.33
CA VAL A 222 -7.93 -0.06 -13.93
C VAL A 222 -8.60 1.24 -13.51
N GLN A 223 -9.26 1.89 -14.45
CA GLN A 223 -10.11 3.05 -14.19
C GLN A 223 -11.55 2.63 -13.85
N GLY A 224 -12.31 3.50 -13.20
CA GLY A 224 -13.73 3.29 -12.87
C GLY A 224 -13.97 2.72 -11.49
N PHE A 225 -13.03 2.87 -10.60
CA PHE A 225 -13.16 2.56 -9.18
C PHE A 225 -13.76 3.73 -8.39
N VAL A 226 -14.24 3.44 -7.18
CA VAL A 226 -14.55 4.43 -6.14
C VAL A 226 -13.38 4.47 -5.17
N GLY A 227 -12.77 5.64 -4.99
CA GLY A 227 -11.72 5.83 -3.99
C GLY A 227 -12.32 5.88 -2.58
N LEU A 228 -11.75 5.11 -1.65
CA LEU A 228 -12.24 5.02 -0.27
C LEU A 228 -11.17 5.52 0.71
N ILE A 229 -11.63 6.18 1.77
CA ILE A 229 -10.85 6.40 3.00
C ILE A 229 -11.51 5.59 4.12
N ASN A 230 -10.77 4.64 4.68
CA ASN A 230 -11.26 3.75 5.74
C ASN A 230 -12.61 3.12 5.40
N GLY A 231 -12.75 2.65 4.16
CA GLY A 231 -13.97 2.00 3.64
C GLY A 231 -15.11 2.95 3.28
N LYS A 232 -14.95 4.26 3.45
CA LYS A 232 -15.97 5.27 3.12
C LYS A 232 -15.65 5.97 1.81
N SER A 233 -16.68 6.08 0.96
CA SER A 233 -16.61 6.87 -0.28
C SER A 233 -16.58 8.38 -0.01
N PRO A 234 -16.30 9.21 -1.02
CA PRO A 234 -16.39 10.66 -0.91
C PRO A 234 -17.75 11.17 -0.41
N GLU A 235 -18.86 10.53 -0.81
CA GLU A 235 -20.20 10.88 -0.32
C GLU A 235 -20.39 10.58 1.16
N GLN A 236 -19.94 9.41 1.59
CA GLN A 236 -20.01 8.97 2.99
C GLN A 236 -19.08 9.76 3.89
N ASN A 237 -18.04 10.34 3.34
CA ASN A 237 -17.08 11.23 3.96
C ASN A 237 -16.51 10.74 5.30
N TRP A 238 -15.34 10.14 5.28
CA TRP A 238 -14.62 9.88 6.52
C TRP A 238 -14.24 11.19 7.22
N THR A 239 -14.38 11.25 8.56
CA THR A 239 -14.05 12.45 9.34
C THR A 239 -13.10 12.10 10.48
N GLY A 240 -11.95 12.75 10.51
CA GLY A 240 -11.07 12.83 11.66
C GLY A 240 -11.30 14.15 12.42
N LEU A 241 -11.39 14.09 13.76
CA LEU A 241 -11.62 15.28 14.58
C LEU A 241 -10.32 15.90 15.07
N PHE A 242 -10.26 17.23 15.20
CA PHE A 242 -9.14 17.94 15.82
C PHE A 242 -9.63 19.11 16.68
N LYS A 243 -8.75 19.60 17.55
CA LYS A 243 -8.88 20.92 18.19
C LYS A 243 -7.85 21.86 17.59
N ALA A 244 -8.19 23.15 17.50
CA ALA A 244 -7.27 24.14 16.96
C ALA A 244 -5.90 24.08 17.65
N ASN A 245 -4.82 24.13 16.85
CA ASN A 245 -3.42 23.99 17.24
C ASN A 245 -2.97 22.59 17.70
N GLU A 246 -3.83 21.56 17.74
CA GLU A 246 -3.38 20.17 17.92
C GLU A 246 -2.50 19.75 16.74
N ARG A 247 -1.43 19.04 17.05
CA ARG A 247 -0.63 18.34 16.05
C ARG A 247 -1.29 16.98 15.81
N VAL A 248 -1.84 16.81 14.63
CA VAL A 248 -2.53 15.59 14.23
C VAL A 248 -1.60 14.75 13.37
N ARG A 249 -1.34 13.52 13.78
CA ARG A 249 -0.64 12.52 12.98
C ARG A 249 -1.65 11.79 12.12
N LEU A 250 -1.43 11.82 10.82
CA LEU A 250 -2.18 11.03 9.85
C LEU A 250 -1.27 9.93 9.33
N ARG A 251 -1.68 8.67 9.56
CA ARG A 251 -0.95 7.48 9.14
C ARG A 251 -1.59 6.96 7.86
N PHE A 252 -1.07 7.42 6.72
CA PHE A 252 -1.55 6.99 5.41
C PHE A 252 -1.03 5.60 5.06
N ILE A 253 -1.94 4.76 4.57
CA ILE A 253 -1.66 3.43 4.04
C ILE A 253 -2.34 3.35 2.69
N ASN A 254 -1.60 3.07 1.63
CA ASN A 254 -2.22 2.78 0.35
C ASN A 254 -2.42 1.26 0.19
N ALA A 255 -3.61 0.79 0.54
CA ALA A 255 -4.03 -0.60 0.39
C ALA A 255 -4.75 -0.86 -0.95
N SER A 256 -4.54 -0.01 -1.96
CA SER A 256 -5.09 -0.20 -3.29
C SER A 256 -4.41 -1.36 -4.01
N ALA A 257 -5.14 -2.02 -4.90
CA ALA A 257 -4.56 -3.10 -5.69
C ALA A 257 -3.62 -2.59 -6.79
N MET A 258 -3.88 -1.38 -7.34
CA MET A 258 -3.12 -0.85 -8.48
C MET A 258 -2.95 0.67 -8.47
N THR A 259 -3.75 1.42 -7.70
CA THR A 259 -3.85 2.87 -7.83
C THR A 259 -2.79 3.59 -7.00
N TYR A 260 -1.99 4.46 -7.62
CA TYR A 260 -1.17 5.47 -6.93
C TYR A 260 -2.01 6.71 -6.67
N PHE A 261 -1.83 7.31 -5.48
CA PHE A 261 -2.54 8.53 -5.12
C PHE A 261 -1.59 9.71 -4.88
N ASP A 262 -1.99 10.87 -5.38
CA ASP A 262 -1.43 12.17 -4.99
C ASP A 262 -2.26 12.71 -3.83
N VAL A 263 -1.67 12.77 -2.64
CA VAL A 263 -2.36 13.16 -1.40
C VAL A 263 -2.03 14.60 -1.06
N ARG A 264 -3.07 15.42 -0.82
CA ARG A 264 -2.95 16.81 -0.39
C ARG A 264 -4.03 17.18 0.62
N ILE A 265 -3.73 18.16 1.45
CA ILE A 265 -4.69 18.76 2.39
C ILE A 265 -4.67 20.27 2.18
N PRO A 266 -5.48 20.83 1.26
CA PRO A 266 -5.41 22.24 0.92
C PRO A 266 -5.52 23.15 2.14
N GLY A 267 -4.57 24.08 2.27
CA GLY A 267 -4.47 25.00 3.39
C GLY A 267 -3.77 24.47 4.64
N LEU A 268 -3.22 23.24 4.61
CA LEU A 268 -2.35 22.70 5.66
C LEU A 268 -1.05 22.19 5.05
N GLU A 269 0.09 22.65 5.58
CA GLU A 269 1.40 22.08 5.32
C GLU A 269 1.50 20.72 6.02
N MET A 270 1.91 19.70 5.32
CA MET A 270 2.13 18.35 5.85
C MET A 270 3.63 18.17 6.13
N THR A 271 3.98 17.68 7.31
CA THR A 271 5.36 17.29 7.63
C THR A 271 5.45 15.78 7.63
N VAL A 272 6.11 15.19 6.62
CA VAL A 272 6.38 13.75 6.56
C VAL A 272 7.41 13.41 7.64
N VAL A 273 7.10 12.44 8.50
CA VAL A 273 7.93 12.01 9.64
C VAL A 273 8.30 10.54 9.60
N GLN A 274 7.51 9.71 8.90
CA GLN A 274 7.82 8.29 8.65
C GLN A 274 7.44 7.91 7.22
N ALA A 275 8.19 6.96 6.65
CA ALA A 275 7.89 6.27 5.40
C ALA A 275 8.15 4.77 5.62
N ASP A 276 7.20 3.91 5.21
CA ASP A 276 7.26 2.45 5.35
C ASP A 276 7.68 2.00 6.75
N GLY A 277 7.01 2.57 7.76
CA GLY A 277 7.24 2.29 9.16
C GLY A 277 8.52 2.88 9.77
N ASN A 278 9.40 3.47 8.97
CA ASN A 278 10.68 3.99 9.43
C ASN A 278 10.66 5.51 9.61
N ASN A 279 11.34 6.00 10.67
CA ASN A 279 11.52 7.44 10.85
C ASN A 279 12.40 8.00 9.74
N VAL A 280 11.96 9.12 9.14
CA VAL A 280 12.74 9.88 8.15
C VAL A 280 13.12 11.24 8.71
N GLN A 281 14.06 11.92 8.06
CA GLN A 281 14.28 13.34 8.30
C GLN A 281 12.99 14.08 7.94
N PRO A 282 12.41 14.89 8.86
CA PRO A 282 11.15 15.56 8.60
C PRO A 282 11.20 16.44 7.36
N VAL A 283 10.28 16.24 6.43
CA VAL A 283 10.17 17.01 5.19
C VAL A 283 8.79 17.65 5.12
N LYS A 284 8.76 18.95 4.86
CA LYS A 284 7.53 19.73 4.65
C LYS A 284 7.11 19.64 3.20
N VAL A 285 5.86 19.32 2.96
CA VAL A 285 5.30 19.16 1.63
C VAL A 285 3.85 19.68 1.58
N ASP A 286 3.44 20.16 0.43
CA ASP A 286 2.04 20.49 0.16
C ASP A 286 1.28 19.28 -0.40
N GLU A 287 2.01 18.34 -0.97
CA GLU A 287 1.50 17.12 -1.57
C GLU A 287 2.58 16.03 -1.55
N PHE A 288 2.16 14.77 -1.48
CA PHE A 288 3.03 13.62 -1.70
C PHE A 288 2.31 12.55 -2.52
N ARG A 289 3.06 11.80 -3.33
CA ARG A 289 2.57 10.60 -4.00
C ARG A 289 2.81 9.41 -3.11
N ILE A 290 1.79 8.55 -3.00
CA ILE A 290 1.87 7.28 -2.28
C ILE A 290 1.59 6.13 -3.26
N SER A 291 2.58 5.26 -3.44
CA SER A 291 2.48 4.06 -4.28
C SER A 291 1.63 3.00 -3.60
N VAL A 292 1.26 1.98 -4.36
CA VAL A 292 0.64 0.77 -3.81
C VAL A 292 1.54 0.16 -2.73
N ALA A 293 0.94 -0.23 -1.63
CA ALA A 293 1.56 -0.84 -0.45
C ALA A 293 2.41 0.09 0.42
N GLU A 294 2.75 1.31 -0.02
CA GLU A 294 3.50 2.27 0.79
C GLU A 294 2.70 2.81 1.98
N THR A 295 3.44 3.24 2.99
CA THR A 295 2.89 3.98 4.13
C THR A 295 3.65 5.28 4.37
N TYR A 296 2.93 6.36 4.67
CA TYR A 296 3.49 7.64 5.08
C TYR A 296 2.79 8.15 6.32
N ASP A 297 3.58 8.56 7.32
CA ASP A 297 3.05 9.28 8.47
C ASP A 297 3.37 10.76 8.34
N VAL A 298 2.33 11.58 8.40
CA VAL A 298 2.48 13.03 8.32
C VAL A 298 1.90 13.70 9.55
N ILE A 299 2.52 14.81 9.97
CA ILE A 299 2.00 15.70 11.00
C ILE A 299 1.43 16.94 10.34
N VAL A 300 0.19 17.27 10.69
CA VAL A 300 -0.47 18.53 10.34
C VAL A 300 -0.87 19.28 11.59
N GLN A 301 -0.95 20.60 11.50
CA GLN A 301 -1.37 21.43 12.64
C GLN A 301 -2.44 22.44 12.20
N PRO A 302 -3.72 22.05 12.22
CA PRO A 302 -4.82 22.96 11.91
C PRO A 302 -4.92 24.08 12.93
N THR A 303 -4.89 25.33 12.50
CA THR A 303 -4.97 26.51 13.39
C THR A 303 -6.34 27.17 13.38
N ALA A 304 -7.08 27.01 12.28
CA ALA A 304 -8.42 27.58 12.13
C ALA A 304 -9.51 26.55 12.50
N ASP A 305 -10.58 27.03 13.09
CA ASP A 305 -11.75 26.23 13.49
C ASP A 305 -12.69 26.01 12.27
N LYS A 306 -12.16 25.35 11.24
CA LYS A 306 -12.87 24.99 10.00
C LYS A 306 -12.44 23.60 9.53
N PRO A 307 -13.26 22.89 8.73
CA PRO A 307 -12.86 21.62 8.17
C PRO A 307 -11.82 21.80 7.06
N TYR A 308 -10.92 20.81 6.94
CA TYR A 308 -9.92 20.69 5.88
C TYR A 308 -10.15 19.42 5.09
N ALA A 309 -10.05 19.51 3.77
CA ALA A 309 -10.22 18.38 2.87
C ALA A 309 -8.95 17.50 2.88
N ILE A 310 -9.11 16.21 3.13
CA ILE A 310 -8.10 15.21 2.81
C ILE A 310 -8.45 14.68 1.41
N MET A 311 -7.65 15.01 0.43
CA MET A 311 -7.87 14.67 -0.97
C MET A 311 -6.76 13.75 -1.45
N ALA A 312 -7.13 12.57 -1.96
CA ALA A 312 -6.22 11.64 -2.59
C ALA A 312 -6.73 11.38 -4.01
N GLU A 313 -6.08 12.00 -5.01
CA GLU A 313 -6.42 11.83 -6.43
C GLU A 313 -5.53 10.77 -7.05
N SER A 314 -6.11 9.88 -7.85
CA SER A 314 -5.31 8.90 -8.58
C SER A 314 -4.33 9.56 -9.56
N MET A 315 -3.21 8.91 -9.81
CA MET A 315 -2.15 9.43 -10.68
C MET A 315 -2.69 9.74 -12.09
N GLY A 316 -3.57 8.90 -12.61
CA GLY A 316 -4.24 9.09 -13.91
C GLY A 316 -5.47 9.98 -13.86
N ARG A 317 -5.81 10.58 -12.71
CA ARG A 317 -6.95 11.49 -12.51
C ARG A 317 -8.33 10.87 -12.77
N SER A 318 -8.41 9.56 -12.92
CA SER A 318 -9.66 8.86 -13.19
C SER A 318 -10.59 8.75 -12.00
N GLY A 319 -10.02 8.76 -10.77
CA GLY A 319 -10.74 8.62 -9.51
C GLY A 319 -10.08 9.37 -8.36
N TYR A 320 -10.76 9.40 -7.22
CA TYR A 320 -10.25 10.03 -6.01
C TYR A 320 -10.90 9.45 -4.75
N ALA A 321 -10.18 9.51 -3.63
CA ALA A 321 -10.71 9.33 -2.28
C ALA A 321 -10.76 10.68 -1.57
N PHE A 322 -11.77 10.86 -0.71
CA PHE A 322 -12.01 12.12 -0.02
C PHE A 322 -12.48 11.89 1.41
N GLY A 323 -12.01 12.75 2.32
CA GLY A 323 -12.45 12.80 3.70
C GLY A 323 -12.24 14.19 4.29
N SER A 324 -12.62 14.36 5.53
CA SER A 324 -12.52 15.65 6.23
C SER A 324 -11.72 15.52 7.52
N LEU A 325 -10.81 16.45 7.74
CA LEU A 325 -10.26 16.73 9.06
C LEU A 325 -11.05 17.91 9.63
N SER A 326 -11.82 17.71 10.70
CA SER A 326 -12.88 18.62 11.12
C SER A 326 -12.79 18.98 12.61
N PRO A 327 -13.12 20.22 13.02
CA PRO A 327 -13.19 20.58 14.43
C PRO A 327 -14.38 19.95 15.16
N GLN A 328 -15.42 19.51 14.45
CA GLN A 328 -16.61 18.89 15.03
C GLN A 328 -17.26 17.86 14.09
N GLU A 329 -18.01 16.93 14.67
CA GLU A 329 -18.76 15.93 13.92
C GLU A 329 -19.81 16.56 13.00
N GLY A 330 -20.04 15.91 11.84
CA GLY A 330 -21.04 16.33 10.86
C GLY A 330 -20.62 17.51 9.97
N LEU A 331 -19.55 18.21 10.30
CA LEU A 331 -19.02 19.29 9.47
C LEU A 331 -18.04 18.71 8.44
N LYS A 332 -18.42 18.77 7.17
CA LYS A 332 -17.62 18.29 6.05
C LYS A 332 -16.80 19.43 5.44
N ALA A 333 -15.61 19.09 4.94
CA ALA A 333 -14.82 20.03 4.16
C ALA A 333 -15.44 20.23 2.77
N GLU A 334 -15.20 21.41 2.20
CA GLU A 334 -15.52 21.67 0.80
C GLU A 334 -14.58 20.84 -0.11
N MET A 335 -15.14 20.26 -1.17
CA MET A 335 -14.37 19.52 -2.16
C MET A 335 -13.45 20.49 -2.92
N PRO A 336 -12.14 20.31 -2.88
CA PRO A 336 -11.22 21.14 -3.66
C PRO A 336 -11.37 20.86 -5.16
N ALA A 337 -10.98 21.84 -5.98
CA ALA A 337 -10.94 21.62 -7.43
C ALA A 337 -10.09 20.39 -7.77
N ARG A 338 -10.66 19.51 -8.60
CA ARG A 338 -9.97 18.34 -9.10
C ARG A 338 -8.99 18.72 -10.20
N ARG A 339 -7.90 18.01 -10.27
CA ARG A 339 -7.01 18.03 -11.43
C ARG A 339 -7.66 17.16 -12.50
N MET A 340 -7.90 17.71 -13.67
CA MET A 340 -8.61 16.98 -14.74
C MET A 340 -7.63 16.34 -15.72
N ASP A 341 -6.45 16.93 -15.90
CA ASP A 341 -5.49 16.47 -16.89
C ASP A 341 -4.43 15.57 -16.24
N ALA A 342 -4.46 14.31 -16.66
CA ALA A 342 -3.37 13.38 -16.34
C ALA A 342 -2.17 13.69 -17.25
N PRO A 343 -0.92 13.62 -16.75
CA PRO A 343 0.23 13.65 -17.63
C PRO A 343 0.17 12.45 -18.58
N LEU A 344 0.46 12.66 -19.85
CA LEU A 344 0.60 11.54 -20.77
C LEU A 344 1.94 10.84 -20.55
N LEU A 345 1.97 9.52 -20.70
CA LEU A 345 3.21 8.77 -20.72
C LEU A 345 4.01 9.15 -21.96
N THR A 346 5.32 9.23 -21.82
CA THR A 346 6.27 9.47 -22.90
C THR A 346 7.15 8.24 -23.11
N MET A 347 7.84 8.16 -24.26
CA MET A 347 8.82 7.10 -24.50
C MET A 347 9.97 7.14 -23.49
N ALA A 348 10.28 8.31 -22.94
CA ALA A 348 11.26 8.46 -21.86
C ALA A 348 10.80 7.77 -20.56
N ASP A 349 9.52 7.85 -20.21
CA ASP A 349 8.95 7.14 -19.05
C ASP A 349 9.03 5.62 -19.21
N MET A 350 9.04 5.14 -20.45
CA MET A 350 9.22 3.72 -20.80
C MET A 350 10.70 3.29 -20.88
N GLY A 351 11.63 4.17 -20.55
CA GLY A 351 13.07 3.91 -20.63
C GLY A 351 13.62 3.82 -22.06
N MET A 352 12.86 4.29 -23.06
CA MET A 352 13.20 4.22 -24.48
C MET A 352 13.71 5.56 -25.05
N ASP A 353 14.07 6.51 -24.20
CA ASP A 353 14.68 7.75 -24.66
C ASP A 353 16.15 7.51 -25.02
N HIS A 354 16.38 7.28 -26.31
CA HIS A 354 17.70 7.09 -26.89
C HIS A 354 18.52 8.39 -27.04
N GLY A 355 17.95 9.54 -26.66
CA GLY A 355 18.57 10.86 -26.89
C GLY A 355 19.75 11.22 -26.02
N ASN A 356 19.98 10.51 -24.90
CA ASN A 356 20.97 10.89 -23.87
C ASN A 356 21.88 9.75 -23.38
N MET A 357 22.17 8.71 -24.18
CA MET A 357 23.24 7.77 -23.85
C MET A 357 24.55 8.21 -24.56
N PRO A 358 25.53 8.78 -23.85
CA PRO A 358 26.84 9.09 -24.45
C PRO A 358 27.53 7.75 -24.78
N GLY A 359 27.61 7.40 -26.06
CA GLY A 359 28.44 6.29 -26.54
C GLY A 359 27.78 5.17 -27.31
N MET A 360 26.47 5.22 -27.64
CA MET A 360 25.87 4.28 -28.60
C MET A 360 25.79 4.93 -30.00
N ASP A 361 26.68 4.49 -30.90
CA ASP A 361 26.65 4.82 -32.32
C ASP A 361 25.58 3.97 -33.02
N HIS A 362 24.45 4.55 -33.38
CA HIS A 362 23.32 3.90 -34.01
C HIS A 362 23.51 3.66 -35.53
N SER A 363 24.68 3.96 -36.10
CA SER A 363 24.94 3.78 -37.53
C SER A 363 25.06 2.30 -37.98
N SER A 364 25.08 1.35 -37.03
CA SER A 364 25.30 -0.07 -37.32
C SER A 364 24.04 -0.96 -37.26
N MET A 365 22.85 -0.41 -36.93
CA MET A 365 21.63 -1.25 -36.78
C MET A 365 20.67 -1.26 -38.00
N SER A 366 21.05 -0.67 -39.14
CA SER A 366 20.15 -0.60 -40.32
C SER A 366 20.47 -1.64 -41.39
N SER A 367 21.19 -2.72 -41.13
CA SER A 367 21.29 -3.84 -42.10
C SER A 367 21.73 -5.13 -41.41
N GLY A 368 20.86 -5.82 -40.78
CA GLY A 368 21.08 -7.13 -40.14
C GLY A 368 20.04 -8.14 -40.60
N ASN A 369 20.40 -8.79 -41.69
CA ASN A 369 19.78 -9.94 -42.33
C ASN A 369 19.23 -10.98 -41.30
N GLU A 370 17.97 -11.39 -41.51
CA GLU A 370 17.39 -12.58 -40.91
C GLU A 370 18.13 -13.84 -41.38
N ASN A 371 19.11 -14.31 -40.64
CA ASN A 371 19.60 -15.73 -40.66
C ASN A 371 20.86 -15.89 -39.85
N SER A 372 20.72 -16.06 -38.52
CA SER A 372 21.69 -16.83 -37.74
C SER A 372 21.19 -17.14 -36.33
N MET A 373 20.15 -17.95 -36.24
CA MET A 373 19.84 -18.71 -35.04
C MET A 373 20.07 -20.19 -35.33
N ALA A 374 21.31 -20.57 -35.54
CA ALA A 374 21.73 -21.96 -35.55
C ALA A 374 23.17 -22.00 -34.99
N GLY A 375 23.30 -22.37 -33.73
CA GLY A 375 24.63 -22.67 -33.16
C GLY A 375 24.83 -22.13 -31.72
N MET A 376 23.96 -22.45 -30.78
CA MET A 376 24.31 -22.47 -29.35
C MET A 376 24.39 -23.94 -28.91
N ASP A 377 25.64 -24.41 -28.79
CA ASP A 377 26.01 -25.72 -28.25
C ASP A 377 25.83 -25.74 -26.73
N HIS A 378 24.87 -26.54 -26.25
CA HIS A 378 24.55 -26.75 -24.83
C HIS A 378 25.39 -27.81 -24.12
N SER A 379 26.61 -28.09 -24.57
CA SER A 379 27.44 -29.24 -24.08
C SER A 379 28.42 -28.88 -22.94
N ASN A 380 28.18 -27.86 -22.10
CA ASN A 380 29.05 -27.62 -20.94
C ASN A 380 28.33 -27.13 -19.68
N MET A 381 27.37 -27.91 -19.18
CA MET A 381 26.92 -27.85 -17.79
C MET A 381 26.77 -29.24 -17.20
N ALA A 382 27.89 -29.89 -16.97
CA ALA A 382 27.99 -31.05 -16.09
C ALA A 382 29.24 -30.85 -15.23
N GLY A 383 29.05 -30.57 -13.95
CA GLY A 383 30.12 -30.62 -12.96
C GLY A 383 30.14 -29.39 -12.04
N MET A 384 29.25 -29.34 -11.05
CA MET A 384 29.55 -28.87 -9.71
C MET A 384 28.55 -29.52 -8.74
N ASP A 385 29.09 -30.46 -7.96
CA ASP A 385 28.48 -31.06 -6.78
C ASP A 385 28.22 -30.01 -5.68
#